data_9ebe77d0f5e6c628bd81d5ee83754fb3
#
_entry.id   9ebe77d0f5e6c628bd81d5ee83754fb3
#
_cell.length_a   1.000
_cell.length_b   1.000
_cell.length_c   1.000
_cell.angle_alpha   90.00
_cell.angle_beta   90.00
_cell.angle_gamma   90.00
#
_symmetry.space_group_name_H-M   'P 1'
#
loop_
_entity.id
_entity.type
_entity.pdbx_description
1 polymer ?
#
loop_
_entity_poly.entity_id
_entity_poly.type
_entity_poly.pdbx_seq_one_letter_code
_entity_poly.pdbx_strand_id
1 'polypeptide(L)'
;MQKFFSAMLATLFAASVAGAQTTPQPNPSDPKFQSKGEQDRTYTFPGTSEQIPYHVYVPMKWDKNTRMPLVIVTHGANQPATAPFQRPMANPTLAKMAEERGFIVAAVTGYHANATGVGGWNVPYAMVQVPRPAAAAGAGGGRGQGGGGGRAAAPPPTAEDFQRAEMDVLYVAGLMAIEYNTDPNRTYLMGNSSGGSAVWNIAAKYPERWTAISPSAAPLEDTTFPYDKLKTVPVLVVHGDMDTTMVFEASKAMVDHAAAKGVNVTWLPVIGGAHVDAWAQPDILKQTFDFFDKNATKKK
;
A
#
# COMPACT_ATOMS: atom_id res chain seq x y z
N MET A 1 -34.34 -5.54 -52.15
CA MET A 1 -34.28 -6.85 -51.47
C MET A 1 -32.96 -6.93 -50.73
N GLN A 2 -33.00 -6.71 -49.43
CA GLN A 2 -32.79 -7.68 -48.35
C GLN A 2 -31.41 -8.33 -48.43
N LYS A 3 -30.61 -8.33 -47.45
CA LYS A 3 -30.61 -8.34 -45.99
C LYS A 3 -29.28 -9.01 -45.54
N PHE A 4 -28.76 -8.55 -44.39
CA PHE A 4 -27.95 -9.29 -43.44
C PHE A 4 -26.58 -9.81 -43.89
N PHE A 5 -25.54 -9.25 -43.26
CA PHE A 5 -24.60 -10.08 -42.52
C PHE A 5 -23.92 -9.27 -41.42
N SER A 6 -24.35 -9.50 -40.20
CA SER A 6 -23.60 -9.17 -39.00
C SER A 6 -22.28 -9.93 -38.97
N ALA A 7 -21.19 -9.23 -39.02
CA ALA A 7 -19.87 -9.81 -38.77
C ALA A 7 -19.65 -9.93 -37.26
N MET A 8 -19.66 -11.14 -36.81
CA MET A 8 -19.22 -11.56 -35.48
C MET A 8 -17.69 -11.47 -35.45
N LEU A 9 -17.15 -10.39 -34.86
CA LEU A 9 -15.73 -10.28 -34.61
C LEU A 9 -15.43 -11.08 -33.34
N ALA A 10 -15.09 -12.35 -33.52
CA ALA A 10 -14.55 -13.19 -32.47
C ALA A 10 -13.12 -12.74 -32.17
N THR A 11 -12.96 -11.89 -31.17
CA THR A 11 -11.66 -11.63 -30.55
C THR A 11 -11.23 -12.88 -29.82
N LEU A 12 -10.30 -13.60 -30.41
CA LEU A 12 -9.51 -14.60 -29.71
C LEU A 12 -8.67 -13.88 -28.65
N PHE A 13 -9.21 -13.83 -27.44
CA PHE A 13 -8.38 -13.64 -26.25
C PHE A 13 -7.54 -14.89 -26.08
N ALA A 14 -6.25 -14.78 -26.38
CA ALA A 14 -5.25 -15.72 -25.91
C ALA A 14 -5.34 -15.71 -24.39
N ALA A 15 -5.97 -16.70 -23.81
CA ALA A 15 -5.94 -16.97 -22.38
C ALA A 15 -4.51 -17.37 -22.02
N SER A 16 -3.69 -16.40 -21.63
CA SER A 16 -2.59 -16.69 -20.74
C SER A 16 -3.22 -17.27 -19.47
N VAL A 17 -2.81 -18.47 -19.11
CA VAL A 17 -3.19 -19.14 -17.87
C VAL A 17 -2.50 -18.43 -16.70
N ALA A 18 -2.93 -17.19 -16.42
CA ALA A 18 -2.87 -16.64 -15.10
C ALA A 18 -4.07 -17.24 -14.37
N GLY A 19 -3.81 -18.06 -13.34
CA GLY A 19 -4.88 -18.65 -12.55
C GLY A 19 -5.91 -17.59 -12.21
N ALA A 20 -7.18 -17.88 -12.41
CA ALA A 20 -8.28 -16.96 -12.20
C ALA A 20 -8.16 -16.40 -10.77
N GLN A 21 -7.74 -15.13 -10.65
CA GLN A 21 -7.65 -14.45 -9.38
C GLN A 21 -9.08 -14.21 -8.92
N THR A 22 -9.57 -15.09 -8.06
CA THR A 22 -10.90 -14.93 -7.49
C THR A 22 -10.88 -13.70 -6.59
N THR A 23 -11.69 -12.70 -6.93
CA THR A 23 -11.90 -11.54 -6.04
C THR A 23 -12.47 -12.05 -4.73
N PRO A 24 -11.90 -11.70 -3.57
CA PRO A 24 -12.47 -12.07 -2.28
C PRO A 24 -13.90 -11.55 -2.18
N GLN A 25 -14.79 -12.37 -1.61
CA GLN A 25 -16.17 -11.97 -1.38
C GLN A 25 -16.37 -11.69 0.11
N PRO A 26 -16.94 -10.53 0.49
CA PRO A 26 -17.35 -10.30 1.87
C PRO A 26 -18.39 -11.37 2.26
N ASN A 27 -18.33 -11.82 3.50
CA ASN A 27 -19.32 -12.71 4.05
C ASN A 27 -20.44 -11.90 4.72
N PRO A 28 -21.64 -11.84 4.15
CA PRO A 28 -22.76 -11.08 4.74
C PRO A 28 -23.20 -11.58 6.12
N SER A 29 -22.82 -12.83 6.48
CA SER A 29 -23.09 -13.39 7.80
C SER A 29 -22.02 -13.03 8.84
N ASP A 30 -20.92 -12.38 8.45
CA ASP A 30 -19.92 -11.86 9.40
C ASP A 30 -20.53 -10.73 10.21
N PRO A 31 -20.48 -10.77 11.57
CA PRO A 31 -20.97 -9.67 12.42
C PRO A 31 -20.33 -8.32 12.12
N LYS A 32 -19.16 -8.30 11.49
CA LYS A 32 -18.45 -7.07 11.08
C LYS A 32 -18.85 -6.55 9.69
N PHE A 33 -19.66 -7.31 8.93
CA PHE A 33 -20.10 -6.89 7.60
C PHE A 33 -20.85 -5.54 7.68
N GLN A 34 -20.37 -4.55 6.91
CA GLN A 34 -20.83 -3.16 6.92
C GLN A 34 -20.78 -2.45 8.29
N SER A 35 -19.97 -2.94 9.23
CA SER A 35 -19.73 -2.25 10.51
C SER A 35 -18.93 -0.97 10.29
N LYS A 36 -19.13 0.01 11.19
CA LYS A 36 -18.44 1.31 11.21
C LYS A 36 -17.42 1.37 12.33
N GLY A 37 -16.58 2.39 12.31
CA GLY A 37 -15.50 2.57 13.28
C GLY A 37 -14.30 1.69 13.00
N GLU A 38 -13.48 1.50 14.01
CA GLU A 38 -12.21 0.75 13.96
C GLU A 38 -12.45 -0.74 14.16
N GLN A 39 -11.85 -1.58 13.33
CA GLN A 39 -12.10 -3.01 13.31
C GLN A 39 -10.85 -3.81 12.96
N ASP A 40 -10.57 -4.86 13.74
CA ASP A 40 -9.67 -5.95 13.36
C ASP A 40 -10.45 -7.02 12.60
N ARG A 41 -9.96 -7.39 11.44
CA ARG A 41 -10.60 -8.33 10.53
C ARG A 41 -9.64 -9.36 9.98
N THR A 42 -10.18 -10.45 9.49
CA THR A 42 -9.45 -11.44 8.70
C THR A 42 -10.24 -11.79 7.43
N TYR A 43 -9.52 -12.26 6.44
CA TYR A 43 -10.13 -12.92 5.28
C TYR A 43 -9.35 -14.20 4.96
N THR A 44 -10.01 -15.17 4.32
CA THR A 44 -9.32 -16.36 3.82
C THR A 44 -8.60 -16.02 2.54
N PHE A 45 -7.27 -16.21 2.48
CA PHE A 45 -6.51 -15.94 1.27
C PHE A 45 -6.93 -16.93 0.17
N PRO A 46 -7.30 -16.43 -1.02
CA PRO A 46 -7.80 -17.25 -2.10
C PRO A 46 -6.87 -18.40 -2.49
N GLY A 47 -7.45 -19.60 -2.61
CA GLY A 47 -6.70 -20.82 -2.93
C GLY A 47 -5.99 -21.46 -1.75
N THR A 48 -6.15 -20.92 -0.54
CA THR A 48 -5.59 -21.46 0.71
C THR A 48 -6.65 -21.54 1.81
N SER A 49 -6.27 -22.08 2.98
CA SER A 49 -7.06 -21.99 4.22
C SER A 49 -6.55 -20.90 5.17
N GLU A 50 -5.59 -20.10 4.75
CA GLU A 50 -4.92 -19.13 5.61
C GLU A 50 -5.80 -17.93 5.88
N GLN A 51 -5.88 -17.53 7.15
CA GLN A 51 -6.59 -16.34 7.60
C GLN A 51 -5.59 -15.16 7.66
N ILE A 52 -5.77 -14.19 6.77
CA ILE A 52 -4.89 -13.03 6.70
C ILE A 52 -5.54 -11.87 7.43
N PRO A 53 -4.90 -11.33 8.48
CA PRO A 53 -5.44 -10.19 9.21
C PRO A 53 -5.27 -8.88 8.43
N TYR A 54 -6.25 -8.00 8.59
CA TYR A 54 -6.18 -6.60 8.16
C TYR A 54 -6.93 -5.74 9.16
N HIS A 55 -6.62 -4.45 9.17
CA HIS A 55 -7.25 -3.48 10.04
C HIS A 55 -7.99 -2.43 9.22
N VAL A 56 -9.19 -2.02 9.63
CA VAL A 56 -9.97 -1.04 8.88
C VAL A 56 -10.63 -0.03 9.80
N TYR A 57 -10.68 1.21 9.34
CA TYR A 57 -11.52 2.26 9.88
C TYR A 57 -12.57 2.69 8.85
N VAL A 58 -13.85 2.64 9.24
CA VAL A 58 -14.98 3.09 8.43
C VAL A 58 -15.64 4.28 9.14
N PRO A 59 -15.72 5.47 8.52
CA PRO A 59 -16.30 6.65 9.15
C PRO A 59 -17.72 6.41 9.66
N MET A 60 -18.05 6.97 10.82
CA MET A 60 -19.38 6.83 11.43
C MET A 60 -20.50 7.40 10.55
N LYS A 61 -20.18 8.39 9.70
CA LYS A 61 -21.10 8.98 8.72
C LYS A 61 -21.31 8.15 7.45
N TRP A 62 -20.58 7.02 7.29
CA TRP A 62 -20.77 6.16 6.11
C TRP A 62 -22.20 5.61 6.05
N ASP A 63 -22.75 5.58 4.86
CA ASP A 63 -23.99 4.87 4.52
C ASP A 63 -23.86 4.18 3.16
N LYS A 64 -24.69 3.19 2.90
CA LYS A 64 -24.63 2.37 1.69
C LYS A 64 -24.85 3.12 0.36
N ASN A 65 -25.38 4.32 0.41
CA ASN A 65 -25.68 5.16 -0.75
C ASN A 65 -24.54 6.14 -1.05
N THR A 66 -23.60 6.30 -0.10
CA THR A 66 -22.47 7.23 -0.22
C THR A 66 -21.20 6.48 -0.63
N ARG A 67 -20.62 6.82 -1.77
CA ARG A 67 -19.30 6.32 -2.17
C ARG A 67 -18.22 7.13 -1.50
N MET A 68 -17.56 6.53 -0.51
CA MET A 68 -16.40 7.14 0.15
C MET A 68 -15.09 6.78 -0.54
N PRO A 69 -14.09 7.66 -0.51
CA PRO A 69 -12.73 7.32 -0.94
C PRO A 69 -12.13 6.24 -0.05
N LEU A 70 -11.23 5.46 -0.64
CA LEU A 70 -10.49 4.39 0.02
C LEU A 70 -9.00 4.70 0.04
N VAL A 71 -8.36 4.56 1.19
CA VAL A 71 -6.90 4.53 1.33
C VAL A 71 -6.49 3.15 1.81
N ILE A 72 -5.63 2.49 1.04
CA ILE A 72 -4.93 1.29 1.51
C ILE A 72 -3.59 1.72 2.09
N VAL A 73 -3.25 1.19 3.27
CA VAL A 73 -2.03 1.54 4.00
C VAL A 73 -1.15 0.31 4.18
N THR A 74 0.12 0.45 3.81
CA THR A 74 1.14 -0.58 3.96
C THR A 74 2.13 -0.19 5.07
N HIS A 75 2.30 -1.05 6.05
CA HIS A 75 3.14 -0.80 7.23
C HIS A 75 4.64 -0.99 6.95
N GLY A 76 5.51 -0.50 7.86
CA GLY A 76 6.94 -0.76 7.83
C GLY A 76 7.30 -2.22 8.13
N ALA A 77 8.57 -2.59 7.95
CA ALA A 77 9.04 -3.96 8.18
C ALA A 77 8.71 -4.47 9.60
N ASN A 78 8.35 -5.74 9.68
CA ASN A 78 8.07 -6.44 10.95
C ASN A 78 6.98 -5.78 11.82
N GLN A 79 5.98 -5.19 11.20
CA GLN A 79 4.85 -4.57 11.90
C GLN A 79 3.53 -5.26 11.51
N PRO A 80 2.54 -5.28 12.42
CA PRO A 80 1.20 -5.75 12.10
C PRO A 80 0.41 -4.71 11.30
N ALA A 81 -0.70 -5.11 10.71
CA ALA A 81 -1.64 -4.22 10.00
C ALA A 81 -2.16 -3.07 10.88
N THR A 82 -2.26 -3.28 12.20
CA THR A 82 -2.68 -2.23 13.15
C THR A 82 -1.66 -1.11 13.36
N ALA A 83 -0.39 -1.34 13.04
CA ALA A 83 0.68 -0.39 13.35
C ALA A 83 0.47 1.03 12.80
N PRO A 84 -0.07 1.24 11.58
CA PRO A 84 -0.36 2.58 11.07
C PRO A 84 -1.37 3.37 11.92
N PHE A 85 -2.27 2.68 12.62
CA PHE A 85 -3.31 3.29 13.47
C PHE A 85 -2.83 3.54 14.90
N GLN A 86 -1.85 2.78 15.37
CA GLN A 86 -1.37 2.78 16.77
C GLN A 86 -0.23 3.77 17.02
N ARG A 87 0.20 4.57 16.05
CA ARG A 87 1.36 5.45 16.23
C ARG A 87 1.02 6.62 17.15
N PRO A 88 1.70 6.74 18.29
CA PRO A 88 1.36 7.74 19.31
C PRO A 88 1.64 9.19 18.90
N MET A 89 2.42 9.42 17.86
CA MET A 89 2.75 10.77 17.38
C MET A 89 1.74 11.32 16.36
N ALA A 90 0.86 10.47 15.81
CA ALA A 90 -0.20 10.90 14.92
C ALA A 90 -1.43 11.37 15.73
N ASN A 91 -1.41 12.61 16.17
CA ASN A 91 -2.61 13.27 16.70
C ASN A 91 -2.97 14.44 15.76
N PRO A 92 -4.01 14.33 14.91
CA PRO A 92 -4.99 13.24 14.89
C PRO A 92 -4.36 11.90 14.44
N THR A 93 -4.82 10.81 15.05
CA THR A 93 -4.51 9.45 14.59
C THR A 93 -5.03 9.27 13.17
N LEU A 94 -4.53 8.28 12.45
CA LEU A 94 -5.01 7.95 11.10
C LEU A 94 -6.53 7.74 11.08
N ALA A 95 -7.10 7.08 12.11
CA ALA A 95 -8.54 6.90 12.27
C ALA A 95 -9.29 8.23 12.41
N LYS A 96 -8.77 9.18 13.20
CA LYS A 96 -9.38 10.51 13.35
C LYS A 96 -9.35 11.29 12.03
N MET A 97 -8.24 11.25 11.30
CA MET A 97 -8.13 11.86 9.97
C MET A 97 -9.14 11.25 8.99
N ALA A 98 -9.28 9.93 9.02
CA ALA A 98 -10.25 9.20 8.21
C ALA A 98 -11.69 9.61 8.52
N GLU A 99 -12.05 9.75 9.82
CA GLU A 99 -13.38 10.22 10.24
C GLU A 99 -13.65 11.65 9.75
N GLU A 100 -12.74 12.57 10.03
CA GLU A 100 -12.90 14.00 9.69
C GLU A 100 -13.06 14.19 8.17
N ARG A 101 -12.26 13.51 7.38
CA ARG A 101 -12.22 13.63 5.92
C ARG A 101 -13.26 12.75 5.22
N GLY A 102 -13.76 11.72 5.88
CA GLY A 102 -14.70 10.76 5.29
C GLY A 102 -14.03 9.78 4.35
N PHE A 103 -12.86 9.30 4.71
CA PHE A 103 -12.16 8.24 4.01
C PHE A 103 -12.32 6.91 4.74
N ILE A 104 -12.57 5.84 4.00
CA ILE A 104 -12.34 4.49 4.50
C ILE A 104 -10.85 4.22 4.42
N VAL A 105 -10.25 3.76 5.51
CA VAL A 105 -8.81 3.45 5.56
C VAL A 105 -8.64 2.00 5.95
N ALA A 106 -7.96 1.21 5.13
CA ALA A 106 -7.66 -0.19 5.40
C ALA A 106 -6.16 -0.44 5.38
N ALA A 107 -5.61 -0.98 6.45
CA ALA A 107 -4.22 -1.37 6.56
C ALA A 107 -4.08 -2.89 6.42
N VAL A 108 -3.14 -3.32 5.62
CA VAL A 108 -2.94 -4.71 5.20
C VAL A 108 -1.64 -5.29 5.76
N THR A 109 -1.55 -6.61 5.87
CA THR A 109 -0.42 -7.31 6.49
C THR A 109 0.73 -7.57 5.52
N GLY A 110 0.48 -7.62 4.21
CA GLY A 110 1.47 -7.96 3.18
C GLY A 110 1.69 -9.45 3.03
N TYR A 111 0.67 -10.23 3.30
CA TYR A 111 0.67 -11.69 3.32
C TYR A 111 1.91 -12.27 4.00
N HIS A 112 1.78 -12.76 5.19
CA HIS A 112 2.84 -13.52 5.85
C HIS A 112 2.30 -14.88 6.26
N ALA A 113 2.94 -15.92 5.78
CA ALA A 113 2.61 -17.31 6.08
C ALA A 113 2.93 -17.72 7.53
N ASN A 114 3.11 -16.78 8.46
CA ASN A 114 3.32 -17.10 9.86
C ASN A 114 2.11 -16.73 10.72
N ALA A 115 1.85 -17.60 11.69
CA ALA A 115 0.72 -17.47 12.61
C ALA A 115 0.76 -16.23 13.53
N THR A 116 1.75 -15.35 13.40
CA THR A 116 1.93 -14.19 14.27
C THR A 116 1.24 -12.93 13.74
N GLY A 117 0.74 -12.94 12.51
CA GLY A 117 0.11 -11.78 11.89
C GLY A 117 1.04 -10.58 11.66
N VAL A 118 2.34 -10.79 11.79
CA VAL A 118 3.36 -9.77 11.53
C VAL A 118 3.88 -9.98 10.12
N GLY A 119 3.60 -9.03 9.23
CA GLY A 119 3.91 -9.10 7.82
C GLY A 119 5.18 -8.36 7.42
N GLY A 120 5.66 -8.68 6.25
CA GLY A 120 6.74 -7.98 5.56
C GLY A 120 6.44 -7.89 4.08
N TRP A 121 6.94 -6.84 3.45
CA TRP A 121 6.75 -6.62 2.03
C TRP A 121 7.90 -7.25 1.26
N ASN A 122 7.56 -8.15 0.38
CA ASN A 122 8.50 -8.70 -0.57
C ASN A 122 8.40 -7.86 -1.85
N VAL A 123 9.47 -7.13 -2.18
CA VAL A 123 9.54 -6.33 -3.40
C VAL A 123 10.84 -6.65 -4.14
N PRO A 124 10.85 -6.65 -5.48
CA PRO A 124 12.01 -7.04 -6.27
C PRO A 124 13.12 -5.98 -6.31
N TYR A 125 12.93 -4.85 -5.66
CA TYR A 125 13.86 -3.72 -5.63
C TYR A 125 14.46 -3.56 -4.24
N ALA A 126 15.79 -3.44 -4.15
CA ALA A 126 16.46 -3.14 -2.89
C ALA A 126 16.20 -1.69 -2.46
N MET A 127 16.06 -1.47 -1.16
CA MET A 127 15.98 -0.13 -0.60
C MET A 127 17.38 0.42 -0.33
N VAL A 128 17.59 1.70 -0.63
CA VAL A 128 18.86 2.40 -0.37
C VAL A 128 18.92 2.83 1.09
N GLN A 129 19.65 2.05 1.88
CA GLN A 129 19.79 2.26 3.32
C GLN A 129 21.04 3.08 3.65
N VAL A 130 20.98 3.80 4.77
CA VAL A 130 22.17 4.47 5.34
C VAL A 130 23.18 3.40 5.76
N PRO A 131 24.45 3.48 5.33
CA PRO A 131 25.49 2.52 5.72
C PRO A 131 25.65 2.48 7.25
N ARG A 132 25.59 1.28 7.83
CA ARG A 132 25.85 1.08 9.26
C ARG A 132 27.32 0.76 9.49
N PRO A 133 27.96 1.34 10.53
CA PRO A 133 29.29 0.92 10.94
C PRO A 133 29.34 -0.60 11.21
N ALA A 134 30.42 -1.26 10.79
CA ALA A 134 30.59 -2.71 10.92
C ALA A 134 30.43 -3.23 12.37
N ALA A 135 30.78 -2.43 13.40
CA ALA A 135 30.61 -2.76 14.80
C ALA A 135 29.14 -2.81 15.25
N ALA A 136 28.24 -2.10 14.57
CA ALA A 136 26.81 -2.13 14.85
C ALA A 136 26.08 -3.30 14.14
N ALA A 137 26.72 -3.91 13.14
CA ALA A 137 26.16 -5.04 12.41
C ALA A 137 26.09 -6.32 13.24
N GLY A 138 26.90 -6.43 14.34
CA GLY A 138 26.87 -7.56 15.28
C GLY A 138 25.82 -7.47 16.37
N ALA A 139 25.27 -6.28 16.66
CA ALA A 139 24.37 -6.04 17.78
C ALA A 139 22.89 -5.79 17.38
N GLY A 140 22.48 -6.10 16.16
CA GLY A 140 21.10 -5.87 15.71
C GLY A 140 20.93 -5.67 14.22
N GLY A 141 21.88 -6.14 13.43
CA GLY A 141 21.84 -6.10 11.97
C GLY A 141 20.79 -7.05 11.42
N GLY A 142 19.53 -6.77 11.61
CA GLY A 142 18.49 -7.46 10.88
C GLY A 142 18.54 -7.08 9.41
N ARG A 143 19.00 -7.98 8.58
CA ARG A 143 18.17 -8.33 7.42
C ARG A 143 16.77 -8.47 7.97
N GLY A 144 15.72 -7.95 7.30
CA GLY A 144 14.34 -7.99 7.77
C GLY A 144 13.83 -9.36 8.20
N GLN A 145 14.29 -9.82 9.34
CA GLN A 145 13.89 -11.06 9.99
C GLN A 145 13.75 -10.76 11.47
N GLY A 146 12.57 -11.08 12.02
CA GLY A 146 12.20 -10.90 13.38
C GLY A 146 13.29 -11.37 14.35
N GLY A 147 13.73 -10.46 15.22
CA GLY A 147 14.59 -10.77 16.35
C GLY A 147 13.84 -11.67 17.34
N GLY A 148 14.29 -12.87 17.45
CA GLY A 148 13.84 -13.85 18.45
C GLY A 148 14.67 -15.11 18.34
N GLY A 149 15.60 -15.28 19.27
CA GLY A 149 16.43 -16.45 19.57
C GLY A 149 16.52 -17.59 18.57
N GLY A 150 17.71 -17.80 18.02
CA GLY A 150 18.16 -19.14 17.56
C GLY A 150 17.44 -19.82 16.41
N ARG A 151 16.57 -19.11 15.68
CA ARG A 151 15.96 -19.68 14.46
C ARG A 151 16.92 -19.55 13.28
N ALA A 152 17.06 -20.64 12.51
CA ALA A 152 17.72 -20.63 11.21
C ALA A 152 17.15 -19.46 10.36
N ALA A 153 18.02 -18.75 9.63
CA ALA A 153 17.58 -17.68 8.74
C ALA A 153 16.47 -18.22 7.80
N ALA A 154 15.36 -17.50 7.74
CA ALA A 154 14.31 -17.88 6.81
C ALA A 154 14.87 -17.87 5.36
N PRO A 155 14.41 -18.78 4.50
CA PRO A 155 14.84 -18.79 3.10
C PRO A 155 14.49 -17.43 2.45
N PRO A 156 15.22 -17.03 1.40
CA PRO A 156 14.88 -15.82 0.66
C PRO A 156 13.44 -15.94 0.09
N PRO A 157 12.71 -14.82 -0.03
CA PRO A 157 11.37 -14.84 -0.56
C PRO A 157 11.36 -15.35 -2.01
N THR A 158 10.35 -16.12 -2.33
CA THR A 158 10.10 -16.68 -3.65
C THR A 158 9.30 -15.70 -4.52
N ALA A 159 9.19 -15.97 -5.82
CA ALA A 159 8.30 -15.22 -6.71
C ALA A 159 6.83 -15.29 -6.25
N GLU A 160 6.43 -16.41 -5.65
CA GLU A 160 5.09 -16.57 -5.08
C GLU A 160 4.88 -15.67 -3.85
N ASP A 161 5.88 -15.53 -2.98
CA ASP A 161 5.79 -14.63 -1.82
C ASP A 161 5.65 -13.16 -2.24
N PHE A 162 6.35 -12.72 -3.29
CA PHE A 162 6.17 -11.40 -3.88
C PHE A 162 4.74 -11.22 -4.39
N GLN A 163 4.24 -12.21 -5.13
CA GLN A 163 2.89 -12.16 -5.68
C GLN A 163 1.82 -12.15 -4.58
N ARG A 164 1.97 -12.96 -3.55
CA ARG A 164 1.01 -13.03 -2.43
C ARG A 164 0.93 -11.72 -1.66
N ALA A 165 2.07 -11.07 -1.41
CA ALA A 165 2.11 -9.75 -0.76
C ALA A 165 1.37 -8.67 -1.57
N GLU A 166 1.54 -8.66 -2.90
CA GLU A 166 0.80 -7.76 -3.79
C GLU A 166 -0.70 -8.07 -3.79
N MET A 167 -1.05 -9.36 -3.84
CA MET A 167 -2.44 -9.82 -3.86
C MET A 167 -3.19 -9.46 -2.59
N ASP A 168 -2.54 -9.48 -1.41
CA ASP A 168 -3.16 -9.04 -0.15
C ASP A 168 -3.67 -7.60 -0.25
N VAL A 169 -2.86 -6.69 -0.80
CA VAL A 169 -3.26 -5.28 -1.04
C VAL A 169 -4.48 -5.20 -1.96
N LEU A 170 -4.44 -5.92 -3.07
CA LEU A 170 -5.51 -5.90 -4.07
C LEU A 170 -6.80 -6.53 -3.55
N TYR A 171 -6.69 -7.60 -2.76
CA TYR A 171 -7.83 -8.29 -2.17
C TYR A 171 -8.53 -7.43 -1.12
N VAL A 172 -7.79 -6.83 -0.20
CA VAL A 172 -8.41 -5.94 0.79
C VAL A 172 -9.05 -4.73 0.12
N ALA A 173 -8.42 -4.14 -0.90
CA ALA A 173 -9.05 -3.09 -1.69
C ALA A 173 -10.35 -3.57 -2.35
N GLY A 174 -10.36 -4.79 -2.89
CA GLY A 174 -11.56 -5.43 -3.46
C GLY A 174 -12.66 -5.68 -2.43
N LEU A 175 -12.30 -6.19 -1.24
CA LEU A 175 -13.25 -6.38 -0.13
C LEU A 175 -13.90 -5.06 0.27
N MET A 176 -13.12 -3.99 0.42
CA MET A 176 -13.66 -2.66 0.76
C MET A 176 -14.59 -2.11 -0.34
N ALA A 177 -14.23 -2.32 -1.59
CA ALA A 177 -15.05 -1.88 -2.72
C ALA A 177 -16.42 -2.60 -2.75
N ILE A 178 -16.44 -3.90 -2.50
CA ILE A 178 -17.67 -4.71 -2.53
C ILE A 178 -18.52 -4.42 -1.29
N GLU A 179 -17.92 -4.41 -0.10
CA GLU A 179 -18.66 -4.28 1.17
C GLU A 179 -19.16 -2.86 1.42
N TYR A 180 -18.34 -1.87 1.14
CA TYR A 180 -18.64 -0.47 1.45
C TYR A 180 -18.92 0.40 0.23
N ASN A 181 -18.95 -0.18 -0.97
CA ASN A 181 -19.18 0.56 -2.23
C ASN A 181 -18.25 1.78 -2.36
N THR A 182 -16.94 1.58 -2.14
CA THR A 182 -15.96 2.66 -2.20
C THR A 182 -15.89 3.29 -3.59
N ASP A 183 -15.41 4.54 -3.66
CA ASP A 183 -15.31 5.27 -4.92
C ASP A 183 -14.09 4.81 -5.73
N PRO A 184 -14.26 4.15 -6.88
CA PRO A 184 -13.14 3.67 -7.69
C PRO A 184 -12.30 4.79 -8.30
N ASN A 185 -12.81 6.04 -8.31
CA ASN A 185 -12.07 7.21 -8.77
C ASN A 185 -11.31 7.92 -7.63
N ARG A 186 -11.43 7.41 -6.42
CA ARG A 186 -10.77 7.92 -5.21
C ARG A 186 -10.22 6.75 -4.39
N THR A 187 -9.38 5.92 -5.03
CA THR A 187 -8.69 4.80 -4.40
C THR A 187 -7.19 5.08 -4.37
N TYR A 188 -6.62 5.09 -3.19
CA TYR A 188 -5.27 5.56 -2.92
C TYR A 188 -4.44 4.49 -2.20
N LEU A 189 -3.12 4.55 -2.38
CA LEU A 189 -2.18 3.65 -1.71
C LEU A 189 -1.08 4.48 -1.04
N MET A 190 -0.84 4.24 0.25
CA MET A 190 0.24 4.90 0.99
C MET A 190 0.98 3.90 1.89
N GLY A 191 2.22 4.24 2.25
CA GLY A 191 2.98 3.38 3.16
C GLY A 191 4.36 3.91 3.47
N ASN A 192 4.97 3.37 4.53
CA ASN A 192 6.26 3.83 5.03
C ASN A 192 7.31 2.73 5.01
N SER A 193 8.57 3.09 4.76
CA SER A 193 9.71 2.16 4.80
C SER A 193 9.50 0.99 3.82
N SER A 194 9.58 -0.25 4.26
CA SER A 194 9.26 -1.41 3.40
C SER A 194 7.84 -1.36 2.84
N GLY A 195 6.87 -0.79 3.56
CA GLY A 195 5.55 -0.52 3.02
C GLY A 195 5.57 0.53 1.91
N GLY A 196 6.42 1.55 2.02
CA GLY A 196 6.63 2.53 0.95
C GLY A 196 7.25 1.89 -0.30
N SER A 197 8.16 0.92 -0.15
CA SER A 197 8.68 0.14 -1.28
C SER A 197 7.58 -0.68 -1.96
N ALA A 198 6.67 -1.26 -1.18
CA ALA A 198 5.49 -1.94 -1.71
C ALA A 198 4.58 -0.98 -2.48
N VAL A 199 4.38 0.25 -2.00
CA VAL A 199 3.60 1.29 -2.71
C VAL A 199 4.18 1.54 -4.11
N TRP A 200 5.49 1.76 -4.22
CA TRP A 200 6.15 1.95 -5.51
C TRP A 200 5.93 0.77 -6.45
N ASN A 201 6.22 -0.46 -5.96
CA ASN A 201 6.15 -1.69 -6.76
C ASN A 201 4.71 -1.99 -7.22
N ILE A 202 3.76 -1.97 -6.29
CA ILE A 202 2.36 -2.32 -6.58
C ILE A 202 1.72 -1.29 -7.51
N ALA A 203 2.01 -0.01 -7.32
CA ALA A 203 1.49 1.03 -8.19
C ALA A 203 2.07 0.96 -9.61
N ALA A 204 3.35 0.66 -9.76
CA ALA A 204 3.95 0.48 -11.08
C ALA A 204 3.43 -0.76 -11.81
N LYS A 205 3.02 -1.80 -11.07
CA LYS A 205 2.48 -3.04 -11.63
C LYS A 205 0.99 -2.96 -11.95
N TYR A 206 0.22 -2.19 -11.17
CA TYR A 206 -1.23 -2.04 -11.29
C TYR A 206 -1.65 -0.56 -11.28
N PRO A 207 -1.12 0.28 -12.20
CA PRO A 207 -1.34 1.74 -12.15
C PRO A 207 -2.81 2.14 -12.30
N GLU A 208 -3.62 1.34 -12.99
CA GLU A 208 -5.04 1.59 -13.20
C GLU A 208 -5.90 1.44 -11.93
N ARG A 209 -5.33 0.87 -10.86
CA ARG A 209 -6.01 0.67 -9.59
C ARG A 209 -5.95 1.90 -8.67
N TRP A 210 -5.01 2.82 -8.93
CA TRP A 210 -4.69 3.88 -7.99
C TRP A 210 -4.94 5.27 -8.59
N THR A 211 -5.70 6.07 -7.88
CA THR A 211 -5.95 7.47 -8.24
C THR A 211 -4.74 8.34 -7.92
N ALA A 212 -4.07 8.08 -6.83
CA ALA A 212 -2.77 8.63 -6.46
C ALA A 212 -2.10 7.75 -5.39
N ILE A 213 -0.80 7.93 -5.20
CA ILE A 213 -0.03 7.15 -4.21
C ILE A 213 0.88 8.05 -3.37
N SER A 214 1.23 7.56 -2.15
CA SER A 214 2.17 8.26 -1.28
C SER A 214 3.16 7.28 -0.62
N PRO A 215 4.29 6.94 -1.28
CA PRO A 215 5.39 6.24 -0.65
C PRO A 215 6.18 7.18 0.28
N SER A 216 6.53 6.70 1.48
CA SER A 216 7.30 7.45 2.47
C SER A 216 8.55 6.70 2.91
N ALA A 217 9.68 7.40 3.04
CA ALA A 217 10.97 6.90 3.52
C ALA A 217 11.37 5.56 2.88
N ALA A 218 11.23 5.45 1.54
CA ALA A 218 11.40 4.21 0.81
C ALA A 218 12.14 4.41 -0.53
N PRO A 219 13.39 4.92 -0.50
CA PRO A 219 14.21 5.00 -1.70
C PRO A 219 14.58 3.60 -2.17
N LEU A 220 14.36 3.33 -3.46
CA LEU A 220 14.74 2.09 -4.11
C LEU A 220 16.02 2.27 -4.93
N GLU A 221 16.74 1.18 -5.18
CA GLU A 221 17.71 1.15 -6.28
C GLU A 221 16.94 1.32 -7.59
N ASP A 222 17.03 2.51 -8.16
CA ASP A 222 16.08 3.01 -9.14
C ASP A 222 16.47 2.81 -10.61
N THR A 223 17.68 2.30 -10.88
CA THR A 223 18.20 2.15 -12.24
C THR A 223 17.33 1.29 -13.16
N THR A 224 16.58 0.37 -12.58
CA THR A 224 15.69 -0.55 -13.30
C THR A 224 14.21 -0.33 -12.98
N PHE A 225 13.89 0.65 -12.12
CA PHE A 225 12.50 0.91 -11.74
C PHE A 225 11.68 1.47 -12.92
N PRO A 226 10.50 0.90 -13.22
CA PRO A 226 9.72 1.23 -14.41
C PRO A 226 8.87 2.50 -14.22
N TYR A 227 9.46 3.66 -14.06
CA TYR A 227 8.77 4.94 -13.87
C TYR A 227 7.70 5.24 -14.93
N ASP A 228 7.93 4.79 -16.16
CA ASP A 228 6.97 4.99 -17.26
C ASP A 228 5.57 4.42 -16.97
N LYS A 229 5.46 3.44 -16.10
CA LYS A 229 4.17 2.87 -15.66
C LYS A 229 3.36 3.81 -14.77
N LEU A 230 4.01 4.80 -14.15
CA LEU A 230 3.37 5.73 -13.22
C LEU A 230 2.95 7.07 -13.84
N LYS A 231 3.06 7.25 -15.18
CA LYS A 231 2.73 8.52 -15.83
C LYS A 231 1.30 9.01 -15.61
N THR A 232 0.38 8.08 -15.35
CA THR A 232 -1.04 8.39 -15.09
C THR A 232 -1.39 8.43 -13.61
N VAL A 233 -0.43 8.13 -12.71
CA VAL A 233 -0.63 8.05 -11.26
C VAL A 233 0.14 9.16 -10.58
N PRO A 234 -0.52 10.20 -10.03
CA PRO A 234 0.14 11.21 -9.21
C PRO A 234 0.81 10.59 -7.98
N VAL A 235 2.04 11.04 -7.70
CA VAL A 235 2.87 10.50 -6.61
C VAL A 235 3.24 11.62 -5.63
N LEU A 236 3.01 11.40 -4.34
CA LEU A 236 3.55 12.24 -3.26
C LEU A 236 4.63 11.46 -2.52
N VAL A 237 5.88 11.85 -2.68
CA VAL A 237 7.00 11.21 -1.95
C VAL A 237 7.27 12.00 -0.68
N VAL A 238 7.20 11.33 0.46
CA VAL A 238 7.44 11.90 1.79
C VAL A 238 8.73 11.31 2.37
N HIS A 239 9.64 12.16 2.90
CA HIS A 239 10.84 11.66 3.57
C HIS A 239 11.37 12.69 4.56
N GLY A 240 11.78 12.22 5.75
CA GLY A 240 12.42 13.04 6.76
C GLY A 240 13.92 13.24 6.50
N ASP A 241 14.42 14.47 6.59
CA ASP A 241 15.82 14.79 6.33
C ASP A 241 16.78 14.32 7.45
N MET A 242 16.25 13.91 8.59
CA MET A 242 16.99 13.29 9.70
C MET A 242 16.82 11.77 9.75
N ASP A 243 16.43 11.15 8.64
CA ASP A 243 16.30 9.69 8.54
C ASP A 243 17.68 9.02 8.59
N THR A 244 17.92 8.24 9.65
CA THR A 244 19.17 7.48 9.86
C THR A 244 19.09 6.04 9.35
N THR A 245 17.98 5.66 8.73
CA THR A 245 17.72 4.30 8.24
C THR A 245 17.78 4.23 6.71
N MET A 246 17.08 5.14 6.06
CA MET A 246 17.01 5.24 4.61
C MET A 246 17.67 6.53 4.12
N VAL A 247 18.33 6.46 2.98
CA VAL A 247 19.06 7.62 2.42
C VAL A 247 18.08 8.63 1.86
N PHE A 248 17.99 9.80 2.49
CA PHE A 248 17.11 10.90 2.09
C PHE A 248 17.37 11.37 0.65
N GLU A 249 18.65 11.55 0.30
CA GLU A 249 19.08 11.99 -1.03
C GLU A 249 18.70 10.98 -2.12
N ALA A 250 18.65 9.69 -1.79
CA ALA A 250 18.21 8.67 -2.73
C ALA A 250 16.71 8.79 -3.05
N SER A 251 15.86 9.14 -2.06
CA SER A 251 14.46 9.47 -2.33
C SER A 251 14.32 10.69 -3.23
N LYS A 252 15.14 11.72 -3.00
CA LYS A 252 15.14 12.92 -3.85
C LYS A 252 15.57 12.59 -5.28
N ALA A 253 16.60 11.74 -5.44
CA ALA A 253 17.04 11.27 -6.76
C ALA A 253 15.93 10.50 -7.49
N MET A 254 15.19 9.61 -6.79
CA MET A 254 14.02 8.93 -7.37
C MET A 254 12.95 9.92 -7.84
N VAL A 255 12.69 10.97 -7.06
CA VAL A 255 11.73 12.04 -7.45
C VAL A 255 12.19 12.72 -8.74
N ASP A 256 13.48 13.06 -8.85
CA ASP A 256 14.02 13.71 -10.03
C ASP A 256 13.98 12.81 -11.27
N HIS A 257 14.28 11.51 -11.10
CA HIS A 257 14.17 10.52 -12.18
C HIS A 257 12.71 10.31 -12.60
N ALA A 258 11.78 10.20 -11.65
CA ALA A 258 10.36 10.09 -11.94
C ALA A 258 9.84 11.30 -12.73
N ALA A 259 10.20 12.51 -12.31
CA ALA A 259 9.85 13.75 -13.01
C ALA A 259 10.43 13.78 -14.43
N ALA A 260 11.71 13.40 -14.60
CA ALA A 260 12.36 13.33 -15.90
C ALA A 260 11.70 12.30 -16.84
N LYS A 261 11.04 11.25 -16.30
CA LYS A 261 10.26 10.27 -17.05
C LYS A 261 8.80 10.71 -17.30
N GLY A 262 8.43 11.91 -16.85
CA GLY A 262 7.08 12.48 -17.03
C GLY A 262 6.04 12.01 -16.04
N VAL A 263 6.45 11.51 -14.87
CA VAL A 263 5.56 11.21 -13.75
C VAL A 263 5.17 12.51 -13.05
N ASN A 264 3.89 12.67 -12.74
CA ASN A 264 3.41 13.77 -11.90
C ASN A 264 3.80 13.49 -10.43
N VAL A 265 5.00 13.87 -10.02
CA VAL A 265 5.53 13.62 -8.70
C VAL A 265 5.68 14.92 -7.90
N THR A 266 5.27 14.87 -6.64
CA THR A 266 5.44 15.94 -5.64
C THR A 266 6.42 15.45 -4.57
N TRP A 267 7.42 16.26 -4.25
CA TRP A 267 8.37 16.02 -3.17
C TRP A 267 7.94 16.76 -1.91
N LEU A 268 7.81 16.03 -0.80
CA LEU A 268 7.51 16.59 0.53
C LEU A 268 8.60 16.19 1.52
N PRO A 269 9.69 16.97 1.60
CA PRO A 269 10.70 16.78 2.64
C PRO A 269 10.14 17.20 4.01
N VAL A 270 10.39 16.40 5.03
CA VAL A 270 9.98 16.67 6.41
C VAL A 270 11.21 17.12 7.19
N ILE A 271 11.35 18.42 7.38
CA ILE A 271 12.51 19.00 8.06
C ILE A 271 12.54 18.60 9.54
N GLY A 272 13.67 18.06 9.99
CA GLY A 272 13.82 17.47 11.33
C GLY A 272 13.10 16.12 11.50
N GLY A 273 12.51 15.57 10.46
CA GLY A 273 11.79 14.32 10.52
C GLY A 273 12.72 13.09 10.49
N ALA A 274 12.54 12.17 11.44
CA ALA A 274 13.20 10.87 11.45
C ALA A 274 12.46 9.84 10.59
N HIS A 275 13.04 8.65 10.44
CA HIS A 275 12.53 7.57 9.59
C HIS A 275 11.04 7.24 9.76
N VAL A 276 10.59 7.20 11.01
CA VAL A 276 9.22 6.77 11.35
C VAL A 276 8.26 7.95 11.46
N ASP A 277 8.78 9.10 11.84
CA ASP A 277 7.96 10.25 12.20
C ASP A 277 7.50 11.04 10.99
N ALA A 278 8.24 10.94 9.89
CA ALA A 278 8.01 11.76 8.72
C ALA A 278 6.56 11.68 8.20
N TRP A 279 6.02 10.48 8.00
CA TRP A 279 4.69 10.32 7.44
C TRP A 279 3.54 10.35 8.47
N ALA A 280 3.86 10.11 9.75
CA ALA A 280 2.87 9.98 10.84
C ALA A 280 2.58 11.30 11.57
N GLN A 281 3.34 12.37 11.28
CA GLN A 281 3.06 13.70 11.85
C GLN A 281 1.69 14.21 11.36
N PRO A 282 0.88 14.85 12.24
CA PRO A 282 -0.46 15.30 11.89
C PRO A 282 -0.52 16.18 10.63
N ASP A 283 0.42 17.13 10.52
CA ASP A 283 0.48 18.03 9.37
C ASP A 283 0.90 17.33 8.08
N ILE A 284 1.74 16.31 8.17
CA ILE A 284 2.16 15.50 7.02
C ILE A 284 1.02 14.60 6.56
N LEU A 285 0.31 13.96 7.49
CA LEU A 285 -0.92 13.23 7.18
C LEU A 285 -1.96 14.13 6.53
N LYS A 286 -2.17 15.32 7.08
CA LYS A 286 -3.09 16.30 6.48
C LYS A 286 -2.69 16.63 5.04
N GLN A 287 -1.43 16.95 4.79
CA GLN A 287 -0.92 17.24 3.44
C GLN A 287 -1.07 16.04 2.50
N THR A 288 -0.89 14.81 3.01
CA THR A 288 -1.09 13.58 2.23
C THR A 288 -2.56 13.42 1.82
N PHE A 289 -3.50 13.63 2.73
CA PHE A 289 -4.92 13.57 2.41
C PHE A 289 -5.37 14.74 1.52
N ASP A 290 -4.81 15.94 1.71
CA ASP A 290 -5.04 17.08 0.81
C ASP A 290 -4.56 16.78 -0.62
N PHE A 291 -3.41 16.08 -0.74
CA PHE A 291 -2.90 15.61 -2.03
C PHE A 291 -3.85 14.59 -2.68
N PHE A 292 -4.39 13.66 -1.90
CA PHE A 292 -5.37 12.70 -2.39
C PHE A 292 -6.66 13.38 -2.88
N ASP A 293 -7.23 14.29 -2.10
CA ASP A 293 -8.43 15.03 -2.49
C ASP A 293 -8.21 15.88 -3.75
N LYS A 294 -7.04 16.53 -3.87
CA LYS A 294 -6.67 17.32 -5.05
C LYS A 294 -6.59 16.47 -6.33
N ASN A 295 -6.17 15.22 -6.21
CA ASN A 295 -5.99 14.31 -7.32
C ASN A 295 -7.21 13.38 -7.54
N ALA A 296 -8.32 13.62 -6.85
CA ALA A 296 -9.56 12.88 -7.11
C ALA A 296 -9.97 13.01 -8.58
N THR A 297 -10.10 11.90 -9.27
CA THR A 297 -10.53 11.90 -10.68
C THR A 297 -12.03 12.14 -10.76
N LYS A 298 -12.42 13.27 -11.32
CA LYS A 298 -13.83 13.46 -11.73
C LYS A 298 -14.01 12.71 -13.04
N LYS A 299 -14.66 11.54 -13.03
CA LYS A 299 -15.19 11.01 -14.29
C LYS A 299 -16.18 12.03 -14.85
N LYS A 300 -15.90 12.46 -16.09
CA LYS A 300 -16.87 13.17 -16.90
C LYS A 300 -18.03 12.27 -17.25
#